data_48c2ddf361b157b43e05e2fdf83c5ff5
#
_entry.id   48c2ddf361b157b43e05e2fdf83c5ff5
#
_cell.length_a   1.000
_cell.length_b   1.000
_cell.length_c   1.000
_cell.angle_alpha   90.00
_cell.angle_beta   90.00
_cell.angle_gamma   90.00
#
_symmetry.space_group_name_H-M   'P 1'
#
loop_
_entity.id
_entity.type
_entity.pdbx_description
1 polymer ?
#
loop_
_entity_poly.entity_id
_entity_poly.type
_entity_poly.pdbx_seq_one_letter_code
_entity_poly.pdbx_strand_id
1 'polypeptide(L)'
;MKKLLIIILIAGITGMSCSHKQAATIPGISDADVLHQNEDQLTQLIIYDVFTPPVASRIYAYASLASYEAIRFQKPEYESLTNQLKGFEPMPEPDKSKKYDFTLAATEAFFTIAKKVTFSLDSLKEYESTVHARFKNAVGDSVYNRSIAFGDQIAQVIVKRLIKDNYLQTRGKPKFLGSEDPGKWRPTPPDYLDGVEYCWGTMKTFALDSSDRIPVPAPPKYSEDKNSEFFKQNVAVYEQSKTLTDEQKDIARYWDDNPFVMEHAGHMTFANKKITPGGHWIGITAIACKQTKADAVKTAQAYALTAVGM
;
A
#
# COMPACT_ATOMS: atom_id res chain seq x y z
N MET A 1 67.65 42.82 -4.50
CA MET A 1 66.27 42.70 -4.05
C MET A 1 65.64 41.55 -4.81
N LYS A 2 65.60 40.36 -4.24
CA LYS A 2 65.06 39.13 -4.88
C LYS A 2 63.62 39.00 -4.52
N LYS A 3 62.71 39.03 -5.54
CA LYS A 3 61.31 38.76 -5.35
C LYS A 3 61.07 37.23 -5.38
N LEU A 4 60.63 36.72 -4.26
CA LEU A 4 60.27 35.31 -4.07
C LEU A 4 58.85 35.11 -4.58
N LEU A 5 58.65 34.33 -5.67
CA LEU A 5 57.35 33.95 -6.19
C LEU A 5 56.91 32.66 -5.45
N ILE A 6 55.88 32.74 -4.62
CA ILE A 6 55.24 31.58 -4.00
C ILE A 6 54.14 31.11 -4.96
N ILE A 7 54.34 29.95 -5.55
CA ILE A 7 53.33 29.24 -6.35
C ILE A 7 52.55 28.34 -5.36
N ILE A 8 51.31 28.73 -5.05
CA ILE A 8 50.41 27.92 -4.27
C ILE A 8 49.79 26.90 -5.24
N LEU A 9 50.19 25.63 -5.08
CA LEU A 9 49.60 24.50 -5.80
C LEU A 9 48.31 24.09 -5.09
N ILE A 10 47.15 24.55 -5.57
CA ILE A 10 45.84 24.09 -5.10
C ILE A 10 45.58 22.71 -5.74
N ALA A 11 45.86 21.64 -4.99
CA ALA A 11 45.46 20.31 -5.33
C ALA A 11 43.92 20.20 -5.12
N GLY A 12 43.17 20.33 -6.22
CA GLY A 12 41.74 20.09 -6.21
C GLY A 12 41.48 18.61 -5.94
N ILE A 13 41.09 18.30 -4.72
CA ILE A 13 40.50 16.96 -4.36
C ILE A 13 39.09 16.95 -4.94
N THR A 14 38.96 16.54 -6.20
CA THR A 14 37.65 16.11 -6.72
C THR A 14 37.28 14.82 -6.03
N GLY A 15 36.49 14.94 -4.97
CA GLY A 15 35.82 13.80 -4.37
C GLY A 15 34.92 13.17 -5.42
N MET A 16 35.42 12.12 -6.09
CA MET A 16 34.57 11.20 -6.83
C MET A 16 33.70 10.49 -5.79
N SER A 17 32.50 11.03 -5.57
CA SER A 17 31.43 10.28 -4.93
C SER A 17 31.09 9.11 -5.86
N CYS A 18 31.79 8.00 -5.69
CA CYS A 18 31.37 6.73 -6.26
C CYS A 18 30.06 6.33 -5.56
N SER A 19 28.93 6.71 -6.12
CA SER A 19 27.69 6.03 -5.85
C SER A 19 27.88 4.59 -6.30
N HIS A 20 28.22 3.70 -5.35
CA HIS A 20 28.21 2.27 -5.59
C HIS A 20 26.76 1.92 -5.94
N LYS A 21 26.44 1.82 -7.21
CA LYS A 21 25.25 1.11 -7.66
C LYS A 21 25.41 -0.32 -7.17
N GLN A 22 24.67 -0.69 -6.14
CA GLN A 22 24.61 -2.06 -5.68
C GLN A 22 24.19 -2.91 -6.89
N ALA A 23 24.99 -3.91 -7.24
CA ALA A 23 24.65 -4.79 -8.35
C ALA A 23 23.36 -5.55 -8.02
N ALA A 24 22.44 -5.59 -8.97
CA ALA A 24 21.19 -6.33 -8.82
C ALA A 24 21.47 -7.80 -8.44
N THR A 25 20.73 -8.30 -7.47
CA THR A 25 20.89 -9.68 -6.98
C THR A 25 20.50 -10.70 -8.06
N ILE A 26 19.38 -10.46 -8.74
CA ILE A 26 18.91 -11.34 -9.82
C ILE A 26 19.41 -10.75 -11.16
N PRO A 27 20.10 -11.54 -11.99
CA PRO A 27 20.55 -11.07 -13.29
C PRO A 27 19.40 -10.55 -14.16
N GLY A 28 19.58 -9.37 -14.74
CA GLY A 28 18.64 -8.77 -15.69
C GLY A 28 17.43 -8.05 -15.09
N ILE A 29 17.29 -8.01 -13.75
CA ILE A 29 16.23 -7.28 -13.06
C ILE A 29 16.82 -6.53 -11.87
N SER A 30 16.45 -5.26 -11.69
CA SER A 30 16.88 -4.50 -10.51
C SER A 30 16.14 -4.94 -9.24
N ASP A 31 16.77 -4.76 -8.08
CA ASP A 31 16.13 -5.04 -6.78
C ASP A 31 14.84 -4.20 -6.59
N ALA A 32 14.82 -2.96 -7.09
CA ALA A 32 13.61 -2.14 -7.09
C ALA A 32 12.50 -2.72 -7.97
N ASP A 33 12.85 -3.30 -9.14
CA ASP A 33 11.86 -3.93 -10.02
C ASP A 33 11.28 -5.21 -9.42
N VAL A 34 12.06 -5.95 -8.61
CA VAL A 34 11.52 -7.08 -7.83
C VAL A 34 10.41 -6.60 -6.92
N LEU A 35 10.62 -5.48 -6.19
CA LEU A 35 9.60 -4.92 -5.30
C LEU A 35 8.37 -4.42 -6.07
N HIS A 36 8.57 -3.78 -7.21
CA HIS A 36 7.47 -3.38 -8.09
C HIS A 36 6.63 -4.56 -8.56
N GLN A 37 7.27 -5.67 -8.94
CA GLN A 37 6.57 -6.88 -9.35
C GLN A 37 5.81 -7.54 -8.19
N ASN A 38 6.35 -7.52 -6.98
CA ASN A 38 5.67 -8.04 -5.79
C ASN A 38 4.39 -7.25 -5.50
N GLU A 39 4.45 -5.90 -5.55
CA GLU A 39 3.28 -5.04 -5.35
C GLU A 39 2.24 -5.19 -6.47
N ASP A 40 2.68 -5.35 -7.72
CA ASP A 40 1.78 -5.61 -8.85
C ASP A 40 1.05 -6.95 -8.67
N GLN A 41 1.76 -8.01 -8.30
CA GLN A 41 1.16 -9.31 -8.01
C GLN A 41 0.11 -9.24 -6.89
N LEU A 42 0.41 -8.50 -5.82
CA LEU A 42 -0.56 -8.29 -4.73
C LEU A 42 -1.77 -7.49 -5.22
N THR A 43 -1.57 -6.47 -6.06
CA THR A 43 -2.63 -5.68 -6.67
C THR A 43 -3.56 -6.56 -7.52
N GLN A 44 -3.01 -7.42 -8.38
CA GLN A 44 -3.80 -8.36 -9.18
C GLN A 44 -4.62 -9.30 -8.30
N LEU A 45 -4.05 -9.77 -7.20
CA LEU A 45 -4.75 -10.63 -6.25
C LEU A 45 -5.88 -9.88 -5.53
N ILE A 46 -5.65 -8.63 -5.11
CA ILE A 46 -6.67 -7.79 -4.48
C ILE A 46 -7.85 -7.55 -5.43
N ILE A 47 -7.57 -7.30 -6.71
CA ILE A 47 -8.59 -7.17 -7.77
C ILE A 47 -9.34 -8.51 -7.95
N TYR A 48 -8.61 -9.61 -7.99
CA TYR A 48 -9.20 -10.94 -8.17
C TYR A 48 -10.13 -11.32 -7.01
N ASP A 49 -9.71 -11.09 -5.79
CA ASP A 49 -10.44 -11.38 -4.56
C ASP A 49 -11.55 -10.36 -4.24
N VAL A 50 -11.65 -9.28 -5.02
CA VAL A 50 -12.65 -8.21 -4.89
C VAL A 50 -12.70 -7.62 -3.48
N PHE A 51 -11.55 -7.23 -2.93
CA PHE A 51 -11.50 -6.59 -1.63
C PHE A 51 -12.10 -5.19 -1.65
N THR A 52 -12.79 -4.83 -0.55
CA THR A 52 -13.29 -3.46 -0.34
C THR A 52 -12.12 -2.47 -0.24
N PRO A 53 -12.29 -1.20 -0.66
CA PRO A 53 -11.22 -0.22 -0.63
C PRO A 53 -10.50 -0.10 0.73
N PRO A 54 -11.19 -0.01 1.89
CA PRO A 54 -10.51 0.04 3.17
C PRO A 54 -9.71 -1.22 3.48
N VAL A 55 -10.23 -2.41 3.13
CA VAL A 55 -9.52 -3.68 3.33
C VAL A 55 -8.29 -3.77 2.45
N ALA A 56 -8.39 -3.33 1.19
CA ALA A 56 -7.25 -3.26 0.27
C ALA A 56 -6.13 -2.37 0.83
N SER A 57 -6.46 -1.16 1.33
CA SER A 57 -5.49 -0.26 1.99
C SER A 57 -4.78 -0.94 3.15
N ARG A 58 -5.51 -1.67 3.99
CA ARG A 58 -4.94 -2.46 5.09
C ARG A 58 -3.98 -3.55 4.60
N ILE A 59 -4.32 -4.24 3.53
CA ILE A 59 -3.48 -5.30 2.94
C ILE A 59 -2.15 -4.70 2.47
N TYR A 60 -2.20 -3.61 1.69
CA TYR A 60 -1.00 -2.91 1.23
C TYR A 60 -0.16 -2.40 2.41
N ALA A 61 -0.79 -1.79 3.42
CA ALA A 61 -0.06 -1.22 4.55
C ALA A 61 0.80 -2.26 5.27
N TYR A 62 0.25 -3.44 5.58
CA TYR A 62 1.01 -4.46 6.27
C TYR A 62 2.08 -5.14 5.39
N ALA A 63 1.77 -5.42 4.11
CA ALA A 63 2.71 -6.07 3.21
C ALA A 63 3.89 -5.16 2.85
N SER A 64 3.61 -3.91 2.45
CA SER A 64 4.67 -2.94 2.10
C SER A 64 5.52 -2.55 3.33
N LEU A 65 4.91 -2.44 4.52
CA LEU A 65 5.65 -2.18 5.76
C LEU A 65 6.62 -3.32 6.09
N ALA A 66 6.18 -4.58 5.95
CA ALA A 66 7.03 -5.74 6.18
C ALA A 66 8.21 -5.77 5.20
N SER A 67 7.96 -5.47 3.92
CA SER A 67 9.01 -5.34 2.90
C SER A 67 10.03 -4.26 3.27
N TYR A 68 9.57 -3.07 3.65
CA TYR A 68 10.45 -1.98 4.04
C TYR A 68 11.30 -2.32 5.27
N GLU A 69 10.69 -2.87 6.31
CA GLU A 69 11.41 -3.21 7.55
C GLU A 69 12.52 -4.25 7.32
N ALA A 70 12.34 -5.14 6.34
CA ALA A 70 13.36 -6.11 5.99
C ALA A 70 14.48 -5.54 5.10
N ILE A 71 14.17 -4.65 4.14
CA ILE A 71 15.16 -4.14 3.18
C ILE A 71 15.95 -2.94 3.69
N ARG A 72 15.46 -2.19 4.66
CA ARG A 72 16.10 -0.96 5.16
C ARG A 72 17.56 -1.16 5.60
N PHE A 73 17.92 -2.36 5.99
CA PHE A 73 19.28 -2.71 6.40
C PHE A 73 20.32 -2.71 5.26
N GLN A 74 19.90 -2.58 4.01
CA GLN A 74 20.82 -2.30 2.91
C GLN A 74 21.49 -0.93 3.04
N LYS A 75 20.85 0.00 3.75
CA LYS A 75 21.32 1.38 3.90
C LYS A 75 21.15 1.85 5.34
N PRO A 76 22.26 2.11 6.05
CA PRO A 76 22.24 2.45 7.48
C PRO A 76 21.46 3.72 7.84
N GLU A 77 21.27 4.63 6.90
CA GLU A 77 20.54 5.88 7.09
C GLU A 77 19.01 5.71 7.14
N TYR A 78 18.49 4.51 6.82
CA TYR A 78 17.06 4.24 6.88
C TYR A 78 16.65 3.62 8.21
N GLU A 79 15.85 4.36 8.96
CA GLU A 79 15.33 3.93 10.25
C GLU A 79 14.04 3.10 10.13
N SER A 80 13.72 2.35 11.18
CA SER A 80 12.47 1.61 11.26
C SER A 80 11.26 2.57 11.31
N LEU A 81 10.31 2.40 10.39
CA LEU A 81 9.04 3.11 10.43
C LEU A 81 8.17 2.67 11.61
N THR A 82 8.30 1.42 12.06
CA THR A 82 7.52 0.92 13.18
C THR A 82 7.82 1.61 14.50
N ASN A 83 8.99 2.27 14.65
CA ASN A 83 9.31 3.11 15.79
C ASN A 83 8.42 4.37 15.89
N GLN A 84 7.83 4.79 14.77
CA GLN A 84 6.93 5.94 14.66
C GLN A 84 5.46 5.53 14.58
N LEU A 85 5.18 4.24 14.46
CA LEU A 85 3.86 3.66 14.33
C LEU A 85 3.42 2.96 15.61
N LYS A 86 2.11 2.82 15.80
CA LYS A 86 1.53 2.32 17.04
C LYS A 86 1.35 0.82 17.06
N GLY A 87 1.67 0.21 18.20
CA GLY A 87 1.34 -1.17 18.51
C GLY A 87 2.28 -2.21 17.92
N PHE A 88 3.43 -1.81 17.44
CA PHE A 88 4.50 -2.72 17.01
C PHE A 88 5.46 -3.02 18.16
N GLU A 89 5.94 -4.25 18.21
CA GLU A 89 7.10 -4.63 19.01
C GLU A 89 8.37 -4.21 18.28
N PRO A 90 9.53 -4.11 18.95
CA PRO A 90 10.79 -3.83 18.30
C PRO A 90 11.09 -4.82 17.16
N MET A 91 11.53 -4.30 16.02
CA MET A 91 11.93 -5.14 14.90
C MET A 91 13.24 -5.87 15.18
N PRO A 92 13.37 -7.14 14.76
CA PRO A 92 14.64 -7.86 14.86
C PRO A 92 15.71 -7.19 14.01
N GLU A 93 16.97 -7.31 14.45
CA GLU A 93 18.14 -6.86 13.71
C GLU A 93 18.89 -8.06 13.12
N PRO A 94 19.49 -7.93 11.94
CA PRO A 94 20.32 -8.97 11.36
C PRO A 94 21.64 -9.10 12.13
N ASP A 95 22.19 -10.30 12.17
CA ASP A 95 23.54 -10.54 12.68
C ASP A 95 24.56 -9.86 11.75
N LYS A 96 25.18 -8.77 12.21
CA LYS A 96 26.12 -7.95 11.44
C LYS A 96 27.38 -8.69 11.00
N SER A 97 27.69 -9.85 11.59
CA SER A 97 28.80 -10.70 11.20
C SER A 97 28.49 -11.58 9.98
N LYS A 98 27.24 -11.64 9.53
CA LYS A 98 26.76 -12.52 8.46
C LYS A 98 26.27 -11.74 7.25
N LYS A 99 26.43 -12.34 6.07
CA LYS A 99 25.92 -11.75 4.83
C LYS A 99 24.46 -12.14 4.63
N TYR A 100 23.63 -11.17 4.28
CA TYR A 100 22.22 -11.31 3.90
C TYR A 100 21.98 -10.76 2.50
N ASP A 101 20.96 -11.25 1.84
CA ASP A 101 20.29 -10.58 0.74
C ASP A 101 18.99 -9.97 1.28
N PHE A 102 19.00 -8.65 1.45
CA PHE A 102 17.86 -7.96 2.06
C PHE A 102 16.68 -7.78 1.08
N THR A 103 16.91 -7.87 -0.23
CA THR A 103 15.81 -7.87 -1.21
C THR A 103 15.04 -9.19 -1.14
N LEU A 104 15.74 -10.31 -0.98
CA LEU A 104 15.11 -11.59 -0.70
C LEU A 104 14.37 -11.60 0.64
N ALA A 105 14.97 -11.05 1.69
CA ALA A 105 14.31 -10.95 2.99
C ALA A 105 13.05 -10.10 2.94
N ALA A 106 13.08 -8.99 2.19
CA ALA A 106 11.91 -8.13 1.96
C ALA A 106 10.80 -8.86 1.17
N THR A 107 11.17 -9.63 0.17
CA THR A 107 10.26 -10.46 -0.62
C THR A 107 9.58 -11.51 0.26
N GLU A 108 10.34 -12.22 1.09
CA GLU A 108 9.79 -13.19 2.06
C GLU A 108 8.84 -12.55 3.05
N ALA A 109 9.26 -11.42 3.68
CA ALA A 109 8.43 -10.71 4.64
C ALA A 109 7.10 -10.24 4.00
N PHE A 110 7.17 -9.71 2.78
CA PHE A 110 6.02 -9.28 2.00
C PHE A 110 5.02 -10.41 1.77
N PHE A 111 5.47 -11.54 1.21
CA PHE A 111 4.59 -12.65 0.89
C PHE A 111 4.08 -13.39 2.13
N THR A 112 4.87 -13.46 3.20
CA THR A 112 4.38 -14.00 4.48
C THR A 112 3.20 -13.19 5.01
N ILE A 113 3.22 -11.86 4.88
CA ILE A 113 2.08 -11.03 5.23
C ILE A 113 0.95 -11.18 4.22
N ALA A 114 1.23 -11.07 2.92
CA ALA A 114 0.21 -11.19 1.88
C ALA A 114 -0.63 -12.47 2.02
N LYS A 115 0.02 -13.60 2.29
CA LYS A 115 -0.64 -14.89 2.56
C LYS A 115 -1.56 -14.90 3.79
N LYS A 116 -1.36 -13.99 4.74
CA LYS A 116 -2.21 -13.88 5.96
C LYS A 116 -3.44 -13.00 5.76
N VAL A 117 -3.45 -12.17 4.74
CA VAL A 117 -4.47 -11.13 4.55
C VAL A 117 -5.27 -11.24 3.25
N THR A 118 -4.97 -12.23 2.41
CA THR A 118 -5.66 -12.51 1.13
C THR A 118 -6.30 -13.91 1.14
N PHE A 119 -7.13 -14.21 0.13
CA PHE A 119 -7.89 -15.46 0.05
C PHE A 119 -7.34 -16.44 -0.99
N SER A 120 -7.03 -15.96 -2.19
CA SER A 120 -6.60 -16.80 -3.33
C SER A 120 -5.11 -17.11 -3.28
N LEU A 121 -4.72 -17.99 -2.35
CA LEU A 121 -3.32 -18.24 -2.01
C LEU A 121 -2.51 -19.00 -3.08
N ASP A 122 -3.16 -19.75 -3.97
CA ASP A 122 -2.43 -20.63 -4.90
C ASP A 122 -1.63 -19.82 -5.93
N SER A 123 -2.24 -18.81 -6.56
CA SER A 123 -1.55 -17.89 -7.46
C SER A 123 -0.40 -17.14 -6.77
N LEU A 124 -0.61 -16.74 -5.52
CA LEU A 124 0.42 -16.04 -4.74
C LEU A 124 1.61 -16.94 -4.43
N LYS A 125 1.36 -18.19 -4.03
CA LYS A 125 2.42 -19.18 -3.74
C LYS A 125 3.22 -19.58 -5.00
N GLU A 126 2.54 -19.72 -6.12
CA GLU A 126 3.20 -20.02 -7.40
C GLU A 126 4.16 -18.89 -7.80
N TYR A 127 3.69 -17.64 -7.71
CA TYR A 127 4.52 -16.47 -7.99
C TYR A 127 5.69 -16.38 -7.00
N GLU A 128 5.45 -16.48 -5.69
CA GLU A 128 6.48 -16.50 -4.64
C GLU A 128 7.55 -17.56 -4.92
N SER A 129 7.12 -18.79 -5.23
CA SER A 129 8.03 -19.89 -5.58
C SER A 129 8.92 -19.54 -6.76
N THR A 130 8.36 -18.91 -7.79
CA THR A 130 9.12 -18.47 -8.98
C THR A 130 10.18 -17.41 -8.62
N VAL A 131 9.82 -16.43 -7.80
CA VAL A 131 10.76 -15.39 -7.36
C VAL A 131 11.84 -15.98 -6.47
N HIS A 132 11.49 -16.84 -5.51
CA HIS A 132 12.43 -17.52 -4.63
C HIS A 132 13.43 -18.38 -5.39
N ALA A 133 12.98 -19.09 -6.44
CA ALA A 133 13.88 -19.88 -7.29
C ALA A 133 14.93 -19.01 -8.00
N ARG A 134 14.56 -17.79 -8.45
CA ARG A 134 15.51 -16.85 -9.06
C ARG A 134 16.57 -16.42 -8.04
N PHE A 135 16.18 -16.08 -6.80
CA PHE A 135 17.14 -15.74 -5.74
C PHE A 135 18.03 -16.91 -5.37
N LYS A 136 17.46 -18.10 -5.23
CA LYS A 136 18.24 -19.32 -4.89
C LYS A 136 19.33 -19.60 -5.90
N ASN A 137 19.09 -19.35 -7.18
CA ASN A 137 20.08 -19.49 -8.25
C ASN A 137 21.13 -18.37 -8.25
N ALA A 138 20.81 -17.19 -7.66
CA ALA A 138 21.69 -16.01 -7.67
C ALA A 138 22.57 -15.90 -6.41
N VAL A 139 22.08 -16.38 -5.26
CA VAL A 139 22.80 -16.34 -3.99
C VAL A 139 23.06 -17.76 -3.48
N GLY A 140 24.17 -17.99 -2.77
CA GLY A 140 24.47 -19.30 -2.20
C GLY A 140 23.48 -19.72 -1.10
N ASP A 141 23.28 -21.03 -0.90
CA ASP A 141 22.30 -21.62 0.02
C ASP A 141 22.33 -21.00 1.44
N SER A 142 23.52 -20.74 1.96
CA SER A 142 23.68 -20.16 3.31
C SER A 142 23.13 -18.73 3.41
N VAL A 143 23.33 -17.90 2.38
CA VAL A 143 22.77 -16.54 2.31
C VAL A 143 21.27 -16.62 2.07
N TYR A 144 20.83 -17.47 1.14
CA TYR A 144 19.43 -17.69 0.85
C TYR A 144 18.63 -18.05 2.11
N ASN A 145 19.01 -19.14 2.78
CA ASN A 145 18.27 -19.64 3.95
C ASN A 145 18.23 -18.61 5.10
N ARG A 146 19.34 -17.88 5.29
CA ARG A 146 19.42 -16.86 6.33
C ARG A 146 18.57 -15.64 6.01
N SER A 147 18.50 -15.23 4.75
CA SER A 147 17.67 -14.11 4.30
C SER A 147 16.18 -14.42 4.42
N ILE A 148 15.76 -15.62 4.03
CA ILE A 148 14.39 -16.14 4.23
C ILE A 148 14.05 -16.13 5.73
N ALA A 149 14.89 -16.71 6.57
CA ALA A 149 14.65 -16.76 8.02
C ALA A 149 14.54 -15.35 8.64
N PHE A 150 15.34 -14.40 8.15
CA PHE A 150 15.27 -13.01 8.63
C PHE A 150 13.99 -12.30 8.15
N GLY A 151 13.60 -12.48 6.89
CA GLY A 151 12.33 -11.97 6.37
C GLY A 151 11.13 -12.48 7.14
N ASP A 152 11.10 -13.79 7.45
CA ASP A 152 10.06 -14.38 8.29
C ASP A 152 10.04 -13.78 9.71
N GLN A 153 11.19 -13.58 10.35
CA GLN A 153 11.25 -12.93 11.67
C GLN A 153 10.63 -11.53 11.65
N ILE A 154 10.91 -10.71 10.63
CA ILE A 154 10.28 -9.40 10.44
C ILE A 154 8.75 -9.57 10.30
N ALA A 155 8.32 -10.48 9.42
CA ALA A 155 6.90 -10.74 9.20
C ALA A 155 6.16 -11.15 10.48
N GLN A 156 6.75 -11.98 11.34
CA GLN A 156 6.12 -12.42 12.59
C GLN A 156 5.85 -11.25 13.54
N VAL A 157 6.72 -10.24 13.62
CA VAL A 157 6.44 -9.02 14.41
C VAL A 157 5.26 -8.25 13.81
N ILE A 158 5.21 -8.11 12.50
CA ILE A 158 4.08 -7.47 11.80
C ILE A 158 2.78 -8.24 12.04
N VAL A 159 2.81 -9.58 11.97
CA VAL A 159 1.64 -10.45 12.24
C VAL A 159 1.09 -10.23 13.65
N LYS A 160 1.94 -10.08 14.66
CA LYS A 160 1.49 -9.79 16.05
C LYS A 160 0.67 -8.50 16.13
N ARG A 161 1.02 -7.47 15.37
CA ARG A 161 0.25 -6.23 15.26
C ARG A 161 -1.03 -6.42 14.46
N LEU A 162 -0.95 -7.13 13.34
CA LEU A 162 -2.05 -7.42 12.43
C LEU A 162 -3.22 -8.15 13.13
N ILE A 163 -2.95 -9.15 13.95
CA ILE A 163 -4.00 -9.89 14.66
C ILE A 163 -4.66 -9.09 15.81
N LYS A 164 -4.05 -7.97 16.22
CA LYS A 164 -4.52 -7.10 17.30
C LYS A 164 -5.17 -5.81 16.79
N ASP A 165 -5.37 -5.64 15.48
CA ASP A 165 -5.85 -4.40 14.88
C ASP A 165 -7.39 -4.22 14.88
N ASN A 166 -8.12 -5.16 15.44
CA ASN A 166 -9.58 -5.26 15.48
C ASN A 166 -10.25 -5.69 14.16
N TYR A 167 -9.51 -6.03 13.11
CA TYR A 167 -10.12 -6.45 11.85
C TYR A 167 -11.06 -7.64 11.99
N LEU A 168 -10.63 -8.69 12.69
CA LEU A 168 -11.45 -9.89 12.91
C LEU A 168 -12.75 -9.57 13.65
N GLN A 169 -12.71 -8.63 14.59
CA GLN A 169 -13.87 -8.19 15.34
C GLN A 169 -14.90 -7.46 14.46
N THR A 170 -14.45 -6.76 13.41
CA THR A 170 -15.38 -6.15 12.44
C THR A 170 -16.10 -7.19 11.59
N ARG A 171 -15.47 -8.33 11.31
CA ARG A 171 -16.08 -9.40 10.47
C ARG A 171 -17.24 -10.12 11.12
N GLY A 172 -17.30 -10.14 12.44
CA GLY A 172 -18.39 -10.76 13.20
C GLY A 172 -19.60 -9.84 13.47
N LYS A 173 -19.59 -8.61 12.98
CA LYS A 173 -20.69 -7.66 13.18
C LYS A 173 -21.85 -7.92 12.21
N PRO A 174 -23.11 -7.66 12.61
CA PRO A 174 -24.25 -7.70 11.71
C PRO A 174 -24.06 -6.74 10.52
N LYS A 175 -24.74 -7.03 9.41
CA LYS A 175 -24.77 -6.10 8.28
C LYS A 175 -25.45 -4.78 8.66
N PHE A 176 -24.89 -3.67 8.18
CA PHE A 176 -25.50 -2.37 8.38
C PHE A 176 -26.45 -2.06 7.22
N LEU A 177 -27.73 -2.06 7.52
CA LEU A 177 -28.81 -1.83 6.56
C LEU A 177 -29.40 -0.42 6.65
N GLY A 178 -28.75 0.48 7.41
CA GLY A 178 -29.18 1.86 7.55
C GLY A 178 -30.42 2.05 8.41
N SER A 179 -31.15 3.12 8.15
CA SER A 179 -32.36 3.52 8.87
C SER A 179 -33.40 4.08 7.89
N GLU A 180 -34.69 3.90 8.20
CA GLU A 180 -35.79 4.51 7.47
C GLU A 180 -36.01 5.99 7.86
N ASP A 181 -35.32 6.50 8.88
CA ASP A 181 -35.45 7.89 9.30
C ASP A 181 -34.98 8.86 8.21
N PRO A 182 -35.69 10.00 8.01
CA PRO A 182 -35.27 11.01 7.05
C PRO A 182 -33.85 11.54 7.30
N GLY A 183 -33.07 11.65 6.24
CA GLY A 183 -31.69 12.13 6.34
C GLY A 183 -30.68 11.11 6.84
N LYS A 184 -31.10 9.89 7.09
CA LYS A 184 -30.19 8.77 7.40
C LYS A 184 -29.85 7.96 6.15
N TRP A 185 -28.64 7.38 6.14
CA TRP A 185 -28.22 6.52 5.07
C TRP A 185 -29.03 5.20 5.07
N ARG A 186 -29.35 4.71 3.90
CA ARG A 186 -29.92 3.39 3.65
C ARG A 186 -29.48 2.83 2.31
N PRO A 187 -29.54 1.51 2.09
CA PRO A 187 -29.27 0.90 0.80
C PRO A 187 -30.14 1.49 -0.31
N THR A 188 -29.57 1.63 -1.50
CA THR A 188 -30.25 2.20 -2.68
C THR A 188 -30.31 1.20 -3.82
N PRO A 189 -31.34 1.33 -4.71
CA PRO A 189 -31.40 0.52 -5.93
C PRO A 189 -30.15 0.72 -6.82
N PRO A 190 -29.82 -0.25 -7.68
CA PRO A 190 -30.54 -1.51 -7.92
C PRO A 190 -30.18 -2.63 -6.96
N ASP A 191 -28.99 -2.63 -6.34
CA ASP A 191 -28.43 -3.78 -5.63
C ASP A 191 -28.73 -3.80 -4.12
N TYR A 192 -29.14 -2.69 -3.55
CA TYR A 192 -29.43 -2.56 -2.12
C TYR A 192 -28.31 -3.11 -1.23
N LEU A 193 -27.06 -2.81 -1.62
CA LEU A 193 -25.87 -3.24 -0.86
C LEU A 193 -25.86 -2.65 0.55
N ASP A 194 -25.47 -3.46 1.52
CA ASP A 194 -25.28 -3.02 2.89
C ASP A 194 -24.08 -2.06 3.05
N GLY A 195 -24.00 -1.37 4.19
CA GLY A 195 -22.93 -0.41 4.46
C GLY A 195 -21.56 -1.08 4.46
N VAL A 196 -20.70 -0.63 3.52
CA VAL A 196 -19.35 -1.19 3.33
C VAL A 196 -18.46 -0.76 4.51
N GLU A 197 -17.90 -1.76 5.21
CA GLU A 197 -16.93 -1.56 6.30
C GLU A 197 -17.36 -0.53 7.36
N TYR A 198 -18.66 -0.50 7.70
CA TYR A 198 -19.23 0.51 8.62
C TYR A 198 -18.59 0.53 10.02
N CYS A 199 -17.91 -0.56 10.42
CA CYS A 199 -17.15 -0.64 11.67
C CYS A 199 -15.68 -0.22 11.54
N TRP A 200 -15.24 0.29 10.36
CA TRP A 200 -13.83 0.58 10.10
C TRP A 200 -13.23 1.57 11.09
N GLY A 201 -14.01 2.54 11.58
CA GLY A 201 -13.58 3.48 12.62
C GLY A 201 -13.17 2.84 13.95
N THR A 202 -13.47 1.55 14.17
CA THR A 202 -13.02 0.80 15.36
C THR A 202 -11.65 0.13 15.18
N MET A 203 -11.09 0.20 13.98
CA MET A 203 -9.74 -0.33 13.70
C MET A 203 -8.67 0.46 14.46
N LYS A 204 -7.61 -0.24 14.86
CA LYS A 204 -6.45 0.45 15.43
C LYS A 204 -5.65 1.13 14.34
N THR A 205 -5.52 2.44 14.46
CA THR A 205 -4.75 3.29 13.56
C THR A 205 -3.25 2.99 13.60
N PHE A 206 -2.53 3.32 12.55
CA PHE A 206 -1.07 3.21 12.51
C PHE A 206 -0.36 4.37 13.18
N ALA A 207 -0.74 5.62 12.85
CA ALA A 207 -0.07 6.82 13.32
C ALA A 207 -0.97 7.70 14.20
N LEU A 208 -2.24 7.86 13.82
CA LEU A 208 -3.19 8.69 14.56
C LEU A 208 -3.53 8.10 15.94
N ASP A 209 -3.96 8.95 16.88
CA ASP A 209 -4.43 8.49 18.20
C ASP A 209 -5.77 7.77 18.11
N SER A 210 -6.63 8.25 17.21
CA SER A 210 -7.94 7.68 16.91
C SER A 210 -8.34 8.04 15.47
N SER A 211 -9.33 7.36 14.92
CA SER A 211 -9.86 7.62 13.57
C SER A 211 -10.53 9.00 13.45
N ASP A 212 -10.97 9.59 14.54
CA ASP A 212 -11.61 10.90 14.63
C ASP A 212 -10.67 12.04 15.07
N ARG A 213 -9.35 11.79 15.08
CA ARG A 213 -8.35 12.79 15.49
C ARG A 213 -8.37 14.06 14.64
N ILE A 214 -8.75 13.94 13.38
CA ILE A 214 -8.92 15.06 12.46
C ILE A 214 -10.42 15.26 12.25
N PRO A 215 -11.05 16.25 12.91
CA PRO A 215 -12.49 16.47 12.78
C PRO A 215 -12.83 16.96 11.37
N VAL A 216 -13.83 16.33 10.78
CA VAL A 216 -14.41 16.79 9.51
C VAL A 216 -15.60 17.69 9.83
N PRO A 217 -15.74 18.88 9.20
CA PRO A 217 -16.92 19.72 9.36
C PRO A 217 -18.20 18.95 9.02
N ALA A 218 -19.23 19.14 9.82
CA ALA A 218 -20.51 18.50 9.55
C ALA A 218 -21.07 18.97 8.20
N PRO A 219 -21.74 18.09 7.43
CA PRO A 219 -22.46 18.49 6.23
C PRO A 219 -23.66 19.40 6.59
N PRO A 220 -24.24 20.11 5.61
CA PRO A 220 -25.48 20.86 5.84
C PRO A 220 -26.54 19.95 6.48
N LYS A 221 -27.25 20.49 7.44
CA LYS A 221 -28.33 19.77 8.12
C LYS A 221 -29.39 19.33 7.09
N TYR A 222 -29.82 18.08 7.16
CA TYR A 222 -30.91 17.57 6.32
C TYR A 222 -32.14 18.47 6.41
N SER A 223 -32.72 18.83 5.28
CA SER A 223 -33.92 19.62 5.17
C SER A 223 -34.57 19.45 3.79
N GLU A 224 -35.88 19.36 3.76
CA GLU A 224 -36.72 19.35 2.55
C GLU A 224 -37.11 20.74 2.10
N ASP A 225 -36.83 21.79 2.90
CA ASP A 225 -37.05 23.17 2.51
C ASP A 225 -36.16 23.54 1.32
N LYS A 226 -36.81 24.00 0.23
CA LYS A 226 -36.15 24.39 -1.02
C LYS A 226 -35.16 25.55 -0.86
N ASN A 227 -35.26 26.33 0.20
CA ASN A 227 -34.35 27.42 0.49
C ASN A 227 -33.16 26.99 1.34
N SER A 228 -33.18 25.77 1.89
CA SER A 228 -32.08 25.25 2.70
C SER A 228 -30.81 25.01 1.86
N GLU A 229 -29.66 25.11 2.51
CA GLU A 229 -28.36 24.80 1.88
C GLU A 229 -28.28 23.35 1.42
N PHE A 230 -28.80 22.42 2.23
CA PHE A 230 -28.85 20.99 1.88
C PHE A 230 -29.61 20.77 0.58
N PHE A 231 -30.85 21.33 0.45
CA PHE A 231 -31.68 21.15 -0.75
C PHE A 231 -31.00 21.77 -1.98
N LYS A 232 -30.45 22.97 -1.87
CA LYS A 232 -29.74 23.67 -2.96
C LYS A 232 -28.55 22.85 -3.47
N GLN A 233 -27.73 22.29 -2.56
CA GLN A 233 -26.59 21.46 -2.96
C GLN A 233 -27.05 20.18 -3.68
N ASN A 234 -28.09 19.50 -3.20
CA ASN A 234 -28.63 18.32 -3.87
C ASN A 234 -29.15 18.65 -5.29
N VAL A 235 -29.89 19.77 -5.43
CA VAL A 235 -30.36 20.22 -6.74
C VAL A 235 -29.18 20.55 -7.66
N ALA A 236 -28.13 21.19 -7.17
CA ALA A 236 -26.95 21.51 -7.97
C ALA A 236 -26.29 20.25 -8.54
N VAL A 237 -26.11 19.18 -7.71
CA VAL A 237 -25.59 17.89 -8.18
C VAL A 237 -26.52 17.26 -9.23
N TYR A 238 -27.82 17.27 -9.00
CA TYR A 238 -28.81 16.73 -9.93
C TYR A 238 -28.80 17.46 -11.28
N GLU A 239 -28.79 18.79 -11.29
CA GLU A 239 -28.74 19.55 -12.53
C GLU A 239 -27.41 19.35 -13.26
N GLN A 240 -26.29 19.31 -12.53
CA GLN A 240 -24.99 19.01 -13.13
C GLN A 240 -24.97 17.64 -13.83
N SER A 241 -25.62 16.63 -13.24
CA SER A 241 -25.67 15.28 -13.83
C SER A 241 -26.34 15.23 -15.21
N LYS A 242 -27.24 16.18 -15.51
CA LYS A 242 -27.93 16.29 -16.80
C LYS A 242 -27.10 16.98 -17.90
N THR A 243 -26.09 17.73 -17.51
CA THR A 243 -25.34 18.63 -18.40
C THR A 243 -23.87 18.24 -18.55
N LEU A 244 -23.48 17.04 -18.10
CA LEU A 244 -22.11 16.55 -18.19
C LEU A 244 -21.63 16.48 -19.66
N THR A 245 -20.49 17.10 -19.92
CA THR A 245 -19.76 16.91 -21.18
C THR A 245 -19.13 15.53 -21.26
N ASP A 246 -18.77 15.08 -22.45
CA ASP A 246 -18.10 13.78 -22.60
C ASP A 246 -16.72 13.77 -21.90
N GLU A 247 -15.98 14.88 -21.91
CA GLU A 247 -14.75 15.03 -21.13
C GLU A 247 -14.98 14.83 -19.63
N GLN A 248 -16.04 15.43 -19.07
CA GLN A 248 -16.37 15.25 -17.63
C GLN A 248 -16.75 13.80 -17.32
N LYS A 249 -17.46 13.12 -18.23
CA LYS A 249 -17.75 11.69 -18.08
C LYS A 249 -16.49 10.83 -18.14
N ASP A 250 -15.54 11.17 -18.99
CA ASP A 250 -14.27 10.45 -19.12
C ASP A 250 -13.39 10.66 -17.89
N ILE A 251 -13.35 11.87 -17.33
CA ILE A 251 -12.70 12.14 -16.03
C ILE A 251 -13.32 11.29 -14.92
N ALA A 252 -14.65 11.22 -14.85
CA ALA A 252 -15.34 10.41 -13.85
C ALA A 252 -15.02 8.90 -14.03
N ARG A 253 -14.97 8.40 -15.27
CA ARG A 253 -14.60 7.00 -15.54
C ARG A 253 -13.15 6.70 -15.19
N TYR A 254 -12.23 7.64 -15.43
CA TYR A 254 -10.82 7.48 -15.08
C TYR A 254 -10.61 7.30 -13.57
N TRP A 255 -11.37 8.05 -12.76
CA TRP A 255 -11.30 7.99 -11.29
C TRP A 255 -12.26 6.98 -10.67
N ASP A 256 -12.99 6.20 -11.50
CA ASP A 256 -13.89 5.15 -11.02
C ASP A 256 -13.11 3.89 -10.63
N ASP A 257 -12.55 3.91 -9.43
CA ASP A 257 -11.85 2.80 -8.79
C ASP A 257 -12.80 1.92 -7.94
N ASN A 258 -14.08 1.86 -8.32
CA ASN A 258 -15.06 1.03 -7.63
C ASN A 258 -14.87 -0.46 -7.98
N PRO A 259 -14.45 -1.31 -7.03
CA PRO A 259 -14.24 -2.74 -7.29
C PRO A 259 -15.55 -3.53 -7.47
N PHE A 260 -16.70 -2.92 -7.18
CA PHE A 260 -18.03 -3.55 -7.18
C PHE A 260 -18.92 -3.08 -8.33
N VAL A 261 -18.39 -2.85 -9.51
CA VAL A 261 -19.24 -2.54 -10.67
C VAL A 261 -20.03 -3.80 -11.05
N MET A 262 -21.32 -3.76 -10.79
CA MET A 262 -22.25 -4.84 -11.08
C MET A 262 -23.01 -4.51 -12.36
N GLU A 263 -23.00 -5.43 -13.32
CA GLU A 263 -23.83 -5.35 -14.52
C GLU A 263 -24.91 -6.43 -14.46
N HIS A 264 -26.16 -6.03 -14.65
CA HIS A 264 -27.30 -6.94 -14.65
C HIS A 264 -27.77 -7.22 -16.07
N ALA A 265 -27.83 -8.49 -16.46
CA ALA A 265 -28.42 -8.93 -17.72
C ALA A 265 -29.47 -10.02 -17.44
N GLY A 266 -30.74 -9.64 -17.34
CA GLY A 266 -31.83 -10.52 -16.95
C GLY A 266 -31.62 -11.06 -15.52
N HIS A 267 -31.46 -12.38 -15.37
CA HIS A 267 -31.21 -13.04 -14.08
C HIS A 267 -29.71 -13.18 -13.73
N MET A 268 -28.85 -12.71 -14.61
CA MET A 268 -27.39 -12.83 -14.38
C MET A 268 -26.81 -11.51 -13.91
N THR A 269 -25.92 -11.60 -12.92
CA THR A 269 -25.14 -10.49 -12.40
C THR A 269 -23.67 -10.74 -12.72
N PHE A 270 -23.04 -9.79 -13.36
CA PHE A 270 -21.61 -9.82 -13.67
C PHE A 270 -20.90 -8.78 -12.83
N ALA A 271 -19.85 -9.17 -12.14
CA ALA A 271 -18.97 -8.23 -11.44
C ALA A 271 -17.77 -7.89 -12.33
N ASN A 272 -17.63 -6.62 -12.69
CA ASN A 272 -16.41 -6.12 -13.30
C ASN A 272 -15.39 -5.86 -12.17
N LYS A 273 -14.33 -6.66 -12.18
CA LYS A 273 -13.25 -6.54 -11.19
C LYS A 273 -12.35 -5.37 -11.58
N LYS A 274 -12.33 -4.33 -10.73
CA LYS A 274 -11.52 -3.13 -10.93
C LYS A 274 -10.52 -2.95 -9.80
N ILE A 275 -9.53 -2.10 -10.05
CA ILE A 275 -8.58 -1.63 -9.04
C ILE A 275 -9.32 -0.82 -7.96
N THR A 276 -8.83 -0.89 -6.74
CA THR A 276 -9.33 -0.04 -5.65
C THR A 276 -8.59 1.32 -5.63
N PRO A 277 -9.12 2.36 -4.97
CA PRO A 277 -8.39 3.62 -4.76
C PRO A 277 -6.99 3.39 -4.15
N GLY A 278 -6.87 2.46 -3.19
CA GLY A 278 -5.58 2.07 -2.64
C GLY A 278 -4.61 1.52 -3.68
N GLY A 279 -5.09 0.62 -4.54
CA GLY A 279 -4.28 0.10 -5.64
C GLY A 279 -3.87 1.18 -6.65
N HIS A 280 -4.74 2.15 -6.92
CA HIS A 280 -4.42 3.30 -7.77
C HIS A 280 -3.24 4.11 -7.21
N TRP A 281 -3.25 4.43 -5.90
CA TRP A 281 -2.14 5.14 -5.24
C TRP A 281 -0.84 4.33 -5.20
N ILE A 282 -0.90 3.03 -5.03
CA ILE A 282 0.25 2.13 -5.17
C ILE A 282 0.82 2.18 -6.59
N GLY A 283 -0.05 2.17 -7.61
CA GLY A 283 0.35 2.33 -9.01
C GLY A 283 1.03 3.68 -9.29
N ILE A 284 0.50 4.79 -8.77
CA ILE A 284 1.12 6.12 -8.86
C ILE A 284 2.50 6.11 -8.19
N THR A 285 2.62 5.48 -7.03
CA THR A 285 3.91 5.34 -6.33
C THR A 285 4.92 4.57 -7.18
N ALA A 286 4.49 3.49 -7.83
CA ALA A 286 5.35 2.75 -8.77
C ALA A 286 5.87 3.63 -9.91
N ILE A 287 5.00 4.42 -10.52
CA ILE A 287 5.35 5.36 -11.60
C ILE A 287 6.37 6.38 -11.10
N ALA A 288 6.12 7.01 -9.95
CA ALA A 288 7.02 8.01 -9.36
C ALA A 288 8.40 7.42 -9.05
N CYS A 289 8.47 6.22 -8.44
CA CYS A 289 9.73 5.54 -8.15
C CYS A 289 10.51 5.21 -9.43
N LYS A 290 9.84 4.71 -10.47
CA LYS A 290 10.48 4.41 -11.76
C LYS A 290 10.99 5.68 -12.47
N GLN A 291 10.20 6.75 -12.49
CA GLN A 291 10.60 8.03 -13.11
C GLN A 291 11.81 8.67 -12.41
N THR A 292 11.85 8.59 -11.08
CA THR A 292 12.95 9.12 -10.27
C THR A 292 14.13 8.17 -10.15
N LYS A 293 14.03 6.97 -10.72
CA LYS A 293 15.04 5.90 -10.61
C LYS A 293 15.40 5.60 -9.15
N ALA A 294 14.37 5.56 -8.30
CA ALA A 294 14.53 5.23 -6.89
C ALA A 294 15.18 3.84 -6.74
N ASP A 295 16.13 3.72 -5.81
CA ASP A 295 16.69 2.41 -5.47
C ASP A 295 15.68 1.56 -4.67
N ALA A 296 16.04 0.32 -4.39
CA ALA A 296 15.13 -0.63 -3.73
C ALA A 296 14.67 -0.17 -2.35
N VAL A 297 15.56 0.38 -1.51
CA VAL A 297 15.18 0.84 -0.16
C VAL A 297 14.24 2.04 -0.24
N LYS A 298 14.53 3.01 -1.12
CA LYS A 298 13.68 4.17 -1.34
C LYS A 298 12.33 3.77 -1.93
N THR A 299 12.31 2.79 -2.81
CA THR A 299 11.08 2.23 -3.40
C THR A 299 10.21 1.57 -2.33
N ALA A 300 10.79 0.70 -1.49
CA ALA A 300 10.07 0.08 -0.38
C ALA A 300 9.54 1.11 0.63
N GLN A 301 10.36 2.14 0.97
CA GLN A 301 9.93 3.25 1.82
C GLN A 301 8.72 3.98 1.23
N ALA A 302 8.76 4.29 -0.07
CA ALA A 302 7.69 5.00 -0.73
C ALA A 302 6.38 4.20 -0.69
N TYR A 303 6.42 2.90 -0.97
CA TYR A 303 5.26 2.03 -0.85
C TYR A 303 4.74 1.97 0.57
N ALA A 304 5.61 1.74 1.56
CA ALA A 304 5.19 1.66 2.96
C ALA A 304 4.54 2.95 3.45
N LEU A 305 5.12 4.13 3.12
CA LEU A 305 4.57 5.42 3.52
C LEU A 305 3.25 5.72 2.81
N THR A 306 3.13 5.45 1.50
CA THR A 306 1.88 5.59 0.76
C THR A 306 0.80 4.70 1.37
N ALA A 307 1.11 3.43 1.60
CA ALA A 307 0.15 2.46 2.11
C ALA A 307 -0.30 2.75 3.56
N VAL A 308 0.61 3.21 4.42
CA VAL A 308 0.27 3.63 5.79
C VAL A 308 -0.55 4.93 5.80
N GLY A 309 -0.34 5.81 4.82
CA GLY A 309 -1.08 7.08 4.69
C GLY A 309 -2.53 6.90 4.23
N MET A 310 -2.86 5.77 3.58
CA MET A 310 -4.21 5.42 3.14
C MET A 310 -5.07 4.82 4.26
#